data_83bb266fe7438304ee215a4f17a6dff1
#
_entry.id   83bb266fe7438304ee215a4f17a6dff1
#
_cell.length_a   1.000
_cell.length_b   1.000
_cell.length_c   1.000
_cell.angle_alpha   90.00
_cell.angle_beta   90.00
_cell.angle_gamma   90.00
#
_symmetry.space_group_name_H-M   'P 1'
#
loop_
_entity.id
_entity.type
_entity.pdbx_description
1 polymer ?
#
loop_
_entity_poly.entity_id
_entity_poly.type
_entity_poly.pdbx_seq_one_letter_code
_entity_poly.pdbx_strand_id
1 'polypeptide(L)'
;MISQEHGEYLLNIAKKAVKTYLETGEQILVPEDCLEELKEKLGVFVTLNKNNQLRGCIGYPEPIESAIQATISVAIAAASEDPRFPQVIPEEYDNLEFEVTVLTKPQLMEIAHPSEYLNNIKIGKDGLMIKKGYSKGLLLPQVATENNFDVETFLEHTCMKAGISADSYLDESCDVYTFQGQIFK
;
A
#
# COMPACT_ATOMS: atom_id res chain seq x y z
N MET A 1 -11.33 7.51 2.15
CA MET A 1 -11.22 6.30 3.00
C MET A 1 -12.42 5.44 2.76
N ILE A 2 -12.28 4.12 2.76
CA ILE A 2 -13.41 3.19 2.65
C ILE A 2 -14.06 2.96 4.02
N SER A 3 -15.29 2.43 4.06
CA SER A 3 -15.96 2.08 5.33
C SER A 3 -15.30 0.87 6.02
N GLN A 4 -15.59 0.69 7.31
CA GLN A 4 -15.14 -0.51 8.04
C GLN A 4 -15.70 -1.79 7.39
N GLU A 5 -16.95 -1.79 6.99
CA GLU A 5 -17.61 -2.90 6.30
C GLU A 5 -16.90 -3.27 4.99
N HIS A 6 -16.52 -2.28 4.18
CA HIS A 6 -15.77 -2.49 2.95
C HIS A 6 -14.38 -3.11 3.22
N GLY A 7 -13.72 -2.65 4.28
CA GLY A 7 -12.42 -3.20 4.68
C GLY A 7 -12.51 -4.65 5.16
N GLU A 8 -13.52 -4.99 5.94
CA GLU A 8 -13.80 -6.36 6.38
C GLU A 8 -14.16 -7.28 5.21
N TYR A 9 -14.91 -6.75 4.23
CA TYR A 9 -15.19 -7.47 3.01
C TYR A 9 -13.90 -7.80 2.24
N LEU A 10 -13.01 -6.81 2.02
CA LEU A 10 -11.72 -7.04 1.36
C LEU A 10 -10.84 -8.04 2.14
N LEU A 11 -10.85 -7.97 3.48
CA LEU A 11 -10.14 -8.93 4.33
C LEU A 11 -10.63 -10.37 4.11
N ASN A 12 -11.95 -10.56 4.04
CA ASN A 12 -12.54 -11.88 3.76
C ASN A 12 -12.21 -12.37 2.35
N ILE A 13 -12.17 -11.46 1.36
CA ILE A 13 -11.75 -11.78 0.00
C ILE A 13 -10.27 -12.21 -0.04
N ALA A 14 -9.37 -11.50 0.66
CA ALA A 14 -7.97 -11.86 0.75
C ALA A 14 -7.79 -13.28 1.31
N LYS A 15 -8.48 -13.59 2.42
CA LYS A 15 -8.49 -14.92 3.03
C LYS A 15 -8.96 -16.00 2.06
N LYS A 16 -10.10 -15.75 1.38
CA LYS A 16 -10.66 -16.68 0.40
C LYS A 16 -9.71 -16.89 -0.79
N ALA A 17 -9.10 -15.81 -1.30
CA ALA A 17 -8.17 -15.88 -2.43
C ALA A 17 -6.95 -16.75 -2.12
N VAL A 18 -6.31 -16.52 -0.97
CA VAL A 18 -5.16 -17.33 -0.54
C VAL A 18 -5.56 -18.78 -0.32
N LYS A 19 -6.68 -19.04 0.38
CA LYS A 19 -7.15 -20.41 0.63
C LYS A 19 -7.37 -21.17 -0.67
N THR A 20 -8.14 -20.60 -1.60
CA THR A 20 -8.42 -21.25 -2.88
C THR A 20 -7.14 -21.50 -3.66
N TYR A 21 -6.24 -20.51 -3.72
CA TYR A 21 -4.97 -20.65 -4.43
C TYR A 21 -4.11 -21.78 -3.84
N LEU A 22 -4.01 -21.89 -2.51
CA LEU A 22 -3.26 -22.96 -1.85
C LEU A 22 -3.85 -24.35 -2.09
N GLU A 23 -5.19 -24.46 -2.23
CA GLU A 23 -5.89 -25.73 -2.45
C GLU A 23 -5.89 -26.15 -3.92
N THR A 24 -5.97 -25.19 -4.86
CA THR A 24 -6.25 -25.49 -6.28
C THR A 24 -5.20 -24.97 -7.25
N GLY A 25 -4.36 -24.03 -6.84
CA GLY A 25 -3.46 -23.28 -7.71
C GLY A 25 -4.15 -22.20 -8.55
N GLU A 26 -5.47 -22.00 -8.37
CA GLU A 26 -6.25 -21.06 -9.17
C GLU A 26 -6.60 -19.80 -8.39
N GLN A 27 -6.70 -18.66 -9.11
CA GLN A 27 -7.18 -17.40 -8.57
C GLN A 27 -8.71 -17.37 -8.59
N ILE A 28 -9.33 -16.85 -7.53
CA ILE A 28 -10.78 -16.60 -7.52
C ILE A 28 -11.15 -15.45 -8.46
N LEU A 29 -12.34 -15.51 -9.03
CA LEU A 29 -12.92 -14.39 -9.76
C LEU A 29 -13.48 -13.34 -8.80
N VAL A 30 -13.56 -12.08 -9.28
CA VAL A 30 -14.28 -11.04 -8.55
C VAL A 30 -15.73 -11.48 -8.37
N PRO A 31 -16.27 -11.47 -7.12
CA PRO A 31 -17.67 -11.85 -6.89
C PRO A 31 -18.64 -10.96 -7.69
N GLU A 32 -19.71 -11.54 -8.21
CA GLU A 32 -20.72 -10.79 -8.97
C GLU A 32 -21.46 -9.75 -8.10
N ASP A 33 -21.61 -10.04 -6.80
CA ASP A 33 -22.21 -9.18 -5.78
C ASP A 33 -21.22 -8.21 -5.13
N CYS A 34 -20.06 -7.98 -5.76
CA CYS A 34 -19.07 -7.04 -5.27
C CYS A 34 -19.63 -5.63 -5.13
N LEU A 35 -19.36 -5.02 -3.99
CA LEU A 35 -19.75 -3.63 -3.68
C LEU A 35 -19.15 -2.65 -4.71
N GLU A 36 -19.99 -1.73 -5.21
CA GLU A 36 -19.58 -0.80 -6.29
C GLU A 36 -18.37 0.07 -5.90
N GLU A 37 -18.29 0.49 -4.64
CA GLU A 37 -17.18 1.31 -4.14
C GLU A 37 -15.83 0.57 -4.21
N LEU A 38 -15.84 -0.76 -4.14
CA LEU A 38 -14.62 -1.58 -4.24
C LEU A 38 -14.19 -1.85 -5.69
N LYS A 39 -14.98 -1.44 -6.66
CA LYS A 39 -14.60 -1.40 -8.08
C LYS A 39 -13.78 -0.17 -8.43
N GLU A 40 -13.69 0.82 -7.53
CA GLU A 40 -12.75 1.93 -7.69
C GLU A 40 -11.30 1.44 -7.62
N LYS A 41 -10.44 2.12 -8.39
CA LYS A 41 -9.00 1.87 -8.37
C LYS A 41 -8.39 2.51 -7.13
N LEU A 42 -7.76 1.70 -6.29
CA LEU A 42 -7.05 2.13 -5.08
C LEU A 42 -5.74 1.36 -4.95
N GLY A 43 -4.76 1.94 -4.26
CA GLY A 43 -3.59 1.19 -3.83
C GLY A 43 -3.98 0.21 -2.72
N VAL A 44 -3.51 -1.03 -2.81
CA VAL A 44 -3.83 -2.08 -1.85
C VAL A 44 -2.57 -2.88 -1.52
N PHE A 45 -2.40 -3.20 -0.24
CA PHE A 45 -1.39 -4.15 0.25
C PHE A 45 -2.08 -5.26 1.04
N VAL A 46 -1.57 -6.47 0.94
CA VAL A 46 -1.92 -7.57 1.82
C VAL A 46 -0.67 -8.03 2.55
N THR A 47 -0.78 -8.06 3.88
CA THR A 47 0.24 -8.56 4.78
C THR A 47 -0.24 -9.86 5.42
N LEU A 48 0.60 -10.86 5.40
CA LEU A 48 0.43 -12.13 6.08
C LEU A 48 1.41 -12.19 7.25
N ASN A 49 0.89 -12.39 8.44
CA ASN A 49 1.70 -12.66 9.62
C ASN A 49 1.48 -14.08 10.11
N LYS A 50 2.46 -14.64 10.80
CA LYS A 50 2.38 -15.94 11.48
C LYS A 50 3.13 -15.84 12.80
N ASN A 51 2.48 -16.14 13.91
CA ASN A 51 3.05 -16.00 15.26
C ASN A 51 3.61 -14.58 15.53
N ASN A 52 2.86 -13.55 15.16
CA ASN A 52 3.24 -12.14 15.27
C ASN A 52 4.52 -11.76 14.45
N GLN A 53 4.92 -12.56 13.48
CA GLN A 53 6.04 -12.27 12.59
C GLN A 53 5.57 -12.17 11.16
N LEU A 54 6.19 -11.27 10.39
CA LEU A 54 5.91 -11.11 8.98
C LEU A 54 6.17 -12.45 8.25
N ARG A 55 5.19 -12.89 7.44
CA ARG A 55 5.27 -14.10 6.62
C ARG A 55 5.19 -13.83 5.13
N GLY A 56 4.65 -12.68 4.73
CA GLY A 56 4.60 -12.18 3.37
C GLY A 56 3.88 -10.85 3.31
N CYS A 57 4.29 -9.97 2.41
CA CYS A 57 3.63 -8.68 2.20
C CYS A 57 3.91 -8.18 0.78
N ILE A 58 2.86 -8.10 -0.03
CA ILE A 58 2.91 -7.55 -1.40
C ILE A 58 1.78 -6.57 -1.56
N GLY A 59 1.96 -5.59 -2.43
CA GLY A 59 0.91 -4.63 -2.76
C GLY A 59 1.20 -3.80 -3.99
N TYR A 60 0.13 -3.18 -4.47
CA TYR A 60 0.17 -2.18 -5.53
C TYR A 60 -0.01 -0.79 -4.91
N PRO A 61 1.06 0.00 -4.78
CA PRO A 61 0.96 1.35 -4.22
C PRO A 61 0.20 2.31 -5.15
N GLU A 62 0.20 2.04 -6.46
CA GLU A 62 -0.55 2.81 -7.45
C GLU A 62 -1.90 2.15 -7.74
N PRO A 63 -2.95 2.96 -8.00
CA PRO A 63 -4.30 2.47 -8.28
C PRO A 63 -4.41 1.96 -9.74
N ILE A 64 -3.77 0.84 -10.04
CA ILE A 64 -3.76 0.23 -11.39
C ILE A 64 -5.00 -0.63 -11.64
N GLU A 65 -5.50 -1.32 -10.62
CA GLU A 65 -6.67 -2.20 -10.65
C GLU A 65 -7.75 -1.71 -9.68
N SER A 66 -8.95 -2.27 -9.77
CA SER A 66 -9.98 -2.07 -8.74
C SER A 66 -9.51 -2.61 -7.40
N ALA A 67 -9.96 -2.00 -6.28
CA ALA A 67 -9.55 -2.42 -4.94
C ALA A 67 -9.79 -3.91 -4.69
N ILE A 68 -10.93 -4.44 -5.17
CA ILE A 68 -11.28 -5.86 -5.04
C ILE A 68 -10.34 -6.75 -5.85
N GLN A 69 -10.04 -6.42 -7.12
CA GLN A 69 -9.13 -7.19 -7.96
C GLN A 69 -7.70 -7.13 -7.44
N ALA A 70 -7.23 -5.93 -7.06
CA ALA A 70 -5.92 -5.74 -6.44
C ALA A 70 -5.78 -6.59 -5.17
N THR A 71 -6.82 -6.61 -4.30
CA THR A 71 -6.80 -7.43 -3.08
C THR A 71 -6.61 -8.92 -3.40
N ILE A 72 -7.33 -9.44 -4.39
CA ILE A 72 -7.19 -10.85 -4.80
C ILE A 72 -5.76 -11.12 -5.30
N SER A 73 -5.27 -10.30 -6.23
CA SER A 73 -3.96 -10.47 -6.84
C SER A 73 -2.83 -10.37 -5.82
N VAL A 74 -2.83 -9.31 -4.99
CA VAL A 74 -1.73 -9.11 -4.02
C VAL A 74 -1.80 -10.06 -2.82
N ALA A 75 -2.99 -10.57 -2.45
CA ALA A 75 -3.12 -11.59 -1.41
C ALA A 75 -2.42 -12.90 -1.83
N ILE A 76 -2.66 -13.35 -3.08
CA ILE A 76 -1.99 -14.51 -3.64
C ILE A 76 -0.49 -14.26 -3.75
N ALA A 77 -0.09 -13.09 -4.29
CA ALA A 77 1.33 -12.75 -4.41
C ALA A 77 2.04 -12.67 -3.05
N ALA A 78 1.39 -12.18 -1.99
CA ALA A 78 1.95 -12.17 -0.64
C ALA A 78 2.19 -13.58 -0.11
N ALA A 79 1.37 -14.56 -0.51
CA ALA A 79 1.54 -15.96 -0.10
C ALA A 79 2.56 -16.71 -0.96
N SER A 80 2.79 -16.33 -2.22
CA SER A 80 3.51 -17.15 -3.19
C SER A 80 4.70 -16.46 -3.87
N GLU A 81 4.76 -15.12 -3.91
CA GLU A 81 5.71 -14.38 -4.74
C GLU A 81 6.58 -13.39 -3.95
N ASP A 82 6.42 -13.29 -2.62
CA ASP A 82 7.29 -12.45 -1.81
C ASP A 82 8.71 -13.06 -1.75
N PRO A 83 9.72 -12.41 -2.35
CA PRO A 83 11.05 -13.00 -2.48
C PRO A 83 11.80 -13.16 -1.15
N ARG A 84 11.29 -12.59 -0.06
CA ARG A 84 11.87 -12.68 1.28
C ARG A 84 11.54 -14.00 1.97
N PHE A 85 10.51 -14.70 1.49
CA PHE A 85 9.96 -15.89 2.15
C PHE A 85 9.73 -17.03 1.14
N PRO A 86 9.80 -18.30 1.59
CA PRO A 86 9.32 -19.39 0.77
C PRO A 86 7.80 -19.30 0.60
N GLN A 87 7.28 -19.90 -0.46
CA GLN A 87 5.84 -19.96 -0.70
C GLN A 87 5.11 -20.56 0.52
N VAL A 88 3.96 -19.98 0.88
CA VAL A 88 3.07 -20.50 1.92
C VAL A 88 2.54 -21.86 1.49
N ILE A 89 2.52 -22.83 2.42
CA ILE A 89 1.95 -24.16 2.19
C ILE A 89 0.55 -24.26 2.84
N PRO A 90 -0.34 -25.17 2.35
CA PRO A 90 -1.70 -25.28 2.86
C PRO A 90 -1.81 -25.47 4.39
N GLU A 91 -0.88 -26.19 5.00
CA GLU A 91 -0.84 -26.46 6.44
C GLU A 91 -0.56 -25.20 7.29
N GLU A 92 -0.07 -24.15 6.69
CA GLU A 92 0.17 -22.87 7.38
C GLU A 92 -1.08 -22.01 7.46
N TYR A 93 -2.07 -22.21 6.56
CA TYR A 93 -3.19 -21.29 6.35
C TYR A 93 -3.93 -20.93 7.64
N ASP A 94 -4.28 -21.90 8.46
CA ASP A 94 -5.04 -21.70 9.70
C ASP A 94 -4.27 -20.90 10.77
N ASN A 95 -2.96 -20.75 10.61
CA ASN A 95 -2.09 -19.97 11.50
C ASN A 95 -1.70 -18.61 10.93
N LEU A 96 -2.28 -18.22 9.78
CA LEU A 96 -2.02 -16.91 9.18
C LEU A 96 -2.98 -15.86 9.74
N GLU A 97 -2.40 -14.73 10.09
CA GLU A 97 -3.10 -13.49 10.38
C GLU A 97 -3.03 -12.59 9.16
N PHE A 98 -4.18 -12.15 8.68
CA PHE A 98 -4.29 -11.33 7.48
C PHE A 98 -4.49 -9.86 7.85
N GLU A 99 -3.83 -8.99 7.12
CA GLU A 99 -4.04 -7.55 7.17
C GLU A 99 -4.17 -7.01 5.75
N VAL A 100 -5.21 -6.22 5.51
CA VAL A 100 -5.41 -5.50 4.24
C VAL A 100 -5.22 -4.01 4.51
N THR A 101 -4.31 -3.39 3.79
CA THR A 101 -4.11 -1.93 3.82
C THR A 101 -4.59 -1.33 2.51
N VAL A 102 -5.56 -0.41 2.60
CA VAL A 102 -6.08 0.34 1.46
C VAL A 102 -5.54 1.76 1.52
N LEU A 103 -4.91 2.22 0.45
CA LEU A 103 -4.37 3.57 0.35
C LEU A 103 -5.44 4.56 -0.10
N THR A 104 -5.47 5.73 0.52
CA THR A 104 -6.26 6.86 0.01
C THR A 104 -5.70 7.37 -1.31
N LYS A 105 -6.54 8.01 -2.12
CA LYS A 105 -6.06 8.72 -3.32
C LYS A 105 -5.06 9.81 -2.90
N PRO A 106 -3.89 9.90 -3.57
CA PRO A 106 -2.93 10.94 -3.27
C PRO A 106 -3.53 12.34 -3.45
N GLN A 107 -3.32 13.20 -2.46
CA GLN A 107 -3.77 14.59 -2.44
C GLN A 107 -2.56 15.49 -2.65
N LEU A 108 -2.64 16.38 -3.65
CA LEU A 108 -1.61 17.40 -3.86
C LEU A 108 -1.55 18.32 -2.64
N MET A 109 -0.34 18.57 -2.17
CA MET A 109 -0.12 19.53 -1.09
C MET A 109 -0.07 20.95 -1.68
N GLU A 110 -1.13 21.71 -1.47
CA GLU A 110 -1.15 23.13 -1.83
C GLU A 110 -0.44 23.93 -0.73
N ILE A 111 0.76 24.37 -1.00
CA ILE A 111 1.60 25.16 -0.09
C ILE A 111 2.02 26.47 -0.78
N ALA A 112 2.18 27.54 0.01
CA ALA A 112 2.71 28.80 -0.47
C ALA A 112 4.25 28.83 -0.47
N HIS A 113 4.88 28.04 0.41
CA HIS A 113 6.33 27.97 0.54
C HIS A 113 6.79 26.57 0.94
N PRO A 114 7.90 26.01 0.38
CA PRO A 114 8.38 24.67 0.67
C PRO A 114 8.59 24.33 2.16
N SER A 115 8.92 25.34 3.00
CA SER A 115 9.04 25.13 4.44
C SER A 115 7.74 24.67 5.12
N GLU A 116 6.59 24.85 4.48
CA GLU A 116 5.30 24.41 5.00
C GLU A 116 5.14 22.88 4.97
N TYR A 117 5.88 22.18 4.10
CA TYR A 117 5.90 20.71 4.11
C TYR A 117 6.26 20.16 5.49
N LEU A 118 7.26 20.77 6.15
CA LEU A 118 7.76 20.32 7.45
C LEU A 118 6.68 20.36 8.55
N ASN A 119 5.70 21.25 8.42
CA ASN A 119 4.63 21.43 9.40
C ASN A 119 3.36 20.62 9.06
N ASN A 120 3.18 20.26 7.79
CA ASN A 120 1.95 19.64 7.30
C ASN A 120 2.04 18.12 7.14
N ILE A 121 3.24 17.56 6.95
CA ILE A 121 3.47 16.12 6.84
C ILE A 121 3.61 15.49 8.23
N LYS A 122 2.88 14.39 8.46
CA LYS A 122 2.86 13.66 9.73
C LYS A 122 3.55 12.30 9.56
N ILE A 123 4.76 12.19 10.11
CA ILE A 123 5.52 10.93 10.10
C ILE A 123 4.69 9.79 10.72
N GLY A 124 4.76 8.62 10.10
CA GLY A 124 4.03 7.41 10.50
C GLY A 124 2.55 7.38 10.12
N LYS A 125 2.02 8.51 9.63
CA LYS A 125 0.63 8.62 9.18
C LYS A 125 0.53 8.85 7.68
N ASP A 126 1.30 9.81 7.17
CA ASP A 126 1.29 10.22 5.77
C ASP A 126 2.37 9.47 4.99
N GLY A 127 1.98 8.87 3.87
CA GLY A 127 2.90 8.49 2.81
C GLY A 127 3.11 9.65 1.87
N LEU A 128 4.23 9.66 1.16
CA LEU A 128 4.59 10.69 0.21
C LEU A 128 4.65 10.14 -1.21
N MET A 129 4.16 10.91 -2.15
CA MET A 129 4.40 10.70 -3.58
C MET A 129 4.91 12.01 -4.18
N ILE A 130 5.99 11.92 -4.94
CA ILE A 130 6.60 13.05 -5.63
C ILE A 130 6.53 12.81 -7.13
N LYS A 131 6.18 13.89 -7.86
CA LYS A 131 6.20 13.93 -9.33
C LYS A 131 6.95 15.15 -9.81
N LYS A 132 7.83 14.95 -10.79
CA LYS A 132 8.53 16.03 -11.50
C LYS A 132 8.71 15.62 -12.95
N GLY A 133 7.96 16.21 -13.86
CA GLY A 133 7.91 15.76 -15.25
C GLY A 133 7.48 14.29 -15.36
N TYR A 134 8.33 13.44 -15.91
CA TYR A 134 8.09 11.99 -16.04
C TYR A 134 8.57 11.18 -14.83
N SER A 135 9.34 11.79 -13.94
CA SER A 135 9.84 11.15 -12.74
C SER A 135 8.75 11.05 -11.68
N LYS A 136 8.65 9.88 -11.05
CA LYS A 136 7.68 9.63 -9.99
C LYS A 136 8.26 8.67 -8.96
N GLY A 137 8.11 9.00 -7.69
CA GLY A 137 8.50 8.17 -6.57
C GLY A 137 7.46 8.19 -5.47
N LEU A 138 7.35 7.09 -4.74
CA LEU A 138 6.41 6.94 -3.64
C LEU A 138 7.07 6.17 -2.50
N LEU A 139 6.85 6.65 -1.28
CA LEU A 139 7.21 5.96 -0.04
C LEU A 139 6.00 5.88 0.89
N LEU A 140 5.79 4.68 1.45
CA LEU A 140 4.72 4.41 2.40
C LEU A 140 5.01 5.05 3.77
N PRO A 141 3.98 5.33 4.60
CA PRO A 141 4.15 5.97 5.91
C PRO A 141 5.14 5.25 6.83
N GLN A 142 5.12 3.91 6.82
CA GLN A 142 5.98 3.09 7.67
C GLN A 142 7.47 3.23 7.34
N VAL A 143 7.83 3.56 6.10
CA VAL A 143 9.24 3.74 5.71
C VAL A 143 9.93 4.80 6.56
N ALA A 144 9.24 5.91 6.83
CA ALA A 144 9.79 6.97 7.65
C ALA A 144 9.99 6.52 9.12
N THR A 145 9.05 5.77 9.68
CA THR A 145 9.15 5.28 11.07
C THR A 145 10.20 4.18 11.23
N GLU A 146 10.27 3.24 10.29
CA GLU A 146 11.22 2.14 10.31
C GLU A 146 12.68 2.61 10.19
N ASN A 147 12.90 3.73 9.47
CA ASN A 147 14.22 4.30 9.26
C ASN A 147 14.52 5.52 10.15
N ASN A 148 13.61 5.89 11.06
CA ASN A 148 13.72 7.07 11.92
C ASN A 148 13.94 8.37 11.13
N PHE A 149 13.26 8.52 9.98
CA PHE A 149 13.32 9.74 9.19
C PHE A 149 12.51 10.85 9.86
N ASP A 150 13.04 12.06 9.83
CA ASP A 150 12.24 13.27 9.98
C ASP A 150 11.55 13.61 8.65
N VAL A 151 10.76 14.69 8.63
CA VAL A 151 9.99 15.08 7.44
C VAL A 151 10.90 15.46 6.27
N GLU A 152 12.00 16.16 6.54
CA GLU A 152 12.96 16.58 5.52
C GLU A 152 13.61 15.38 4.87
N THR A 153 14.17 14.48 5.67
CA THR A 153 14.77 13.23 5.19
C THR A 153 13.76 12.36 4.42
N PHE A 154 12.49 12.35 4.85
CA PHE A 154 11.44 11.60 4.17
C PHE A 154 11.13 12.17 2.77
N LEU A 155 11.09 13.52 2.62
CA LEU A 155 10.95 14.20 1.34
C LEU A 155 12.14 13.90 0.42
N GLU A 156 13.38 14.04 0.93
CA GLU A 156 14.61 13.75 0.21
C GLU A 156 14.64 12.31 -0.32
N HIS A 157 14.36 11.33 0.53
CA HIS A 157 14.31 9.93 0.13
C HIS A 157 13.20 9.63 -0.88
N THR A 158 12.08 10.36 -0.81
CA THR A 158 11.00 10.22 -1.82
C THR A 158 11.44 10.81 -3.17
N CYS A 159 12.19 11.92 -3.18
CA CYS A 159 12.83 12.45 -4.39
C CYS A 159 13.81 11.45 -4.99
N MET A 160 14.69 10.88 -4.16
CA MET A 160 15.65 9.85 -4.63
C MET A 160 14.92 8.62 -5.16
N LYS A 161 13.81 8.21 -4.54
CA LYS A 161 12.95 7.12 -5.05
C LYS A 161 12.35 7.44 -6.42
N ALA A 162 12.09 8.72 -6.71
CA ALA A 162 11.65 9.19 -8.02
C ALA A 162 12.80 9.28 -9.06
N GLY A 163 14.04 9.04 -8.65
CA GLY A 163 15.22 9.15 -9.51
C GLY A 163 15.64 10.60 -9.79
N ILE A 164 15.31 11.53 -8.88
CA ILE A 164 15.65 12.96 -8.97
C ILE A 164 16.51 13.38 -7.77
N SER A 165 17.06 14.60 -7.83
CA SER A 165 17.88 15.17 -6.74
C SER A 165 17.07 15.26 -5.44
N ALA A 166 17.72 15.00 -4.30
CA ALA A 166 17.08 14.97 -2.97
C ALA A 166 16.35 16.26 -2.62
N ASP A 167 16.89 17.40 -3.03
CA ASP A 167 16.35 18.75 -2.82
C ASP A 167 15.27 19.16 -3.82
N SER A 168 14.91 18.29 -4.78
CA SER A 168 13.94 18.62 -5.84
C SER A 168 12.56 19.00 -5.33
N TYR A 169 12.16 18.60 -4.13
CA TYR A 169 10.88 18.99 -3.52
C TYR A 169 10.78 20.50 -3.23
N LEU A 170 11.93 21.22 -3.26
CA LEU A 170 11.99 22.67 -3.11
C LEU A 170 11.67 23.43 -4.42
N ASP A 171 11.68 22.73 -5.56
CA ASP A 171 11.37 23.33 -6.85
C ASP A 171 9.87 23.47 -7.08
N GLU A 172 9.43 24.61 -7.61
CA GLU A 172 8.02 24.87 -7.98
C GLU A 172 7.48 23.88 -9.04
N SER A 173 8.36 23.24 -9.81
CA SER A 173 8.00 22.23 -10.80
C SER A 173 7.85 20.81 -10.22
N CYS A 174 8.01 20.68 -8.90
CA CYS A 174 7.91 19.42 -8.20
C CYS A 174 6.62 19.34 -7.39
N ASP A 175 5.74 18.44 -7.79
CA ASP A 175 4.48 18.19 -7.08
C ASP A 175 4.71 17.20 -5.94
N VAL A 176 4.34 17.57 -4.72
CA VAL A 176 4.33 16.70 -3.54
C VAL A 176 2.90 16.34 -3.16
N TYR A 177 2.63 15.06 -3.05
CA TYR A 177 1.33 14.51 -2.65
C TYR A 177 1.47 13.76 -1.35
N THR A 178 0.42 13.82 -0.51
CA THR A 178 0.26 12.95 0.65
C THR A 178 -0.86 11.94 0.42
N PHE A 179 -0.73 10.77 1.04
CA PHE A 179 -1.77 9.75 1.12
C PHE A 179 -1.66 9.01 2.45
N GLN A 180 -2.68 8.26 2.82
CA GLN A 180 -2.71 7.49 4.06
C GLN A 180 -3.10 6.05 3.78
N GLY A 181 -2.67 5.14 4.63
CA GLY A 181 -3.10 3.75 4.64
C GLY A 181 -4.18 3.53 5.71
N GLN A 182 -5.26 2.86 5.32
CA GLN A 182 -6.28 2.38 6.24
C GLN A 182 -6.13 0.88 6.38
N ILE A 183 -5.91 0.41 7.61
CA ILE A 183 -5.56 -0.97 7.92
C ILE A 183 -6.78 -1.70 8.46
N PHE A 184 -7.02 -2.91 7.95
CA PHE A 184 -8.06 -3.84 8.37
C PHE A 184 -7.45 -5.19 8.75
N LYS A 185 -7.87 -5.75 9.91
CA LYS A 185 -7.36 -7.00 10.50
C LYS A 185 -8.48 -7.94 10.88
#